data_c6d3cb0d951f11b23930908cc0f9c873
#
_entry.id   c6d3cb0d951f11b23930908cc0f9c873
#
_cell.length_a   1.000
_cell.length_b   1.000
_cell.length_c   1.000
_cell.angle_alpha   90.00
_cell.angle_beta   90.00
_cell.angle_gamma   90.00
#
_symmetry.space_group_name_H-M   'P 1'
#
loop_
_entity.id
_entity.type
_entity.pdbx_description
1 polymer ?
#
loop_
_entity_poly.entity_id
_entity_poly.type
_entity_poly.pdbx_seq_one_letter_code
_entity_poly.pdbx_strand_id
1 'polypeptide(L)'
;MASAELVMTGAPGDVVQHCLVALPQSLAEAQKIYTCVIQHGNERVKDWPLMNPLHVLALIGGYLALILLLRVLMSFRSSGFKLRWPMVLHNVFLFALSLYMAVEIMTQAMRNNYSWFGNAVDNSEAGHGMARILYIYFLSKVPEFGDTVFMALKKNFHQISFLHVYHHSSIFFVWWMVVFFAPGGESYFSAFLNSGIHVIMYAYYGWSAFLSATDYYAKRGGKPKRPTWKDPAFYRQFITSSQLTQFFTMVGQAVYDMRNPTYAFSTCAVPACVVHLMDACHVQ
;
A
#
# COMPACT_ATOMS: atom_id res chain seq x y z
N MET A 1 20.54 37.09 24.27
CA MET A 1 19.48 36.70 23.32
C MET A 1 19.62 35.20 23.14
N ALA A 2 18.80 34.42 23.85
CA ALA A 2 18.79 32.97 23.77
C ALA A 2 18.06 32.60 22.48
N SER A 3 18.75 31.94 21.56
CA SER A 3 18.14 31.27 20.42
C SER A 3 17.26 30.14 20.98
N ALA A 4 15.94 30.30 20.83
CA ALA A 4 15.02 29.21 21.08
C ALA A 4 15.36 28.09 20.08
N GLU A 5 16.00 27.03 20.55
CA GLU A 5 16.05 25.76 19.83
C GLU A 5 14.61 25.28 19.71
N LEU A 6 14.07 25.41 18.50
CA LEU A 6 12.77 24.83 18.14
C LEU A 6 12.96 23.31 18.20
N VAL A 7 12.49 22.68 19.27
CA VAL A 7 12.43 21.21 19.35
C VAL A 7 11.43 20.76 18.29
N MET A 8 11.96 20.36 17.15
CA MET A 8 11.16 19.82 16.05
C MET A 8 10.54 18.50 16.50
N THR A 9 9.24 18.41 16.45
CA THR A 9 8.48 17.22 16.91
C THR A 9 8.61 16.04 15.95
N GLY A 10 9.31 16.21 14.81
CA GLY A 10 9.47 15.15 13.79
C GLY A 10 8.18 14.78 13.08
N ALA A 11 7.11 15.56 13.24
CA ALA A 11 5.86 15.30 12.54
C ALA A 11 6.04 15.47 11.02
N PRO A 12 5.47 14.59 10.18
CA PRO A 12 5.56 14.70 8.73
C PRO A 12 5.12 16.04 8.16
N GLY A 13 4.18 16.75 8.83
CA GLY A 13 3.76 18.10 8.48
C GLY A 13 4.88 19.13 8.58
N ASP A 14 5.76 18.99 9.58
CA ASP A 14 6.91 19.88 9.77
C ASP A 14 7.92 19.73 8.64
N VAL A 15 8.13 18.49 8.16
CA VAL A 15 9.00 18.19 7.02
C VAL A 15 8.51 18.83 5.73
N VAL A 16 7.20 18.76 5.46
CA VAL A 16 6.59 19.40 4.29
C VAL A 16 6.77 20.91 4.35
N GLN A 17 6.54 21.53 5.50
CA GLN A 17 6.71 22.97 5.67
C GLN A 17 8.16 23.45 5.57
N HIS A 18 9.13 22.66 6.05
CA HIS A 18 10.53 23.07 6.12
C HIS A 18 11.38 22.59 4.94
N CYS A 19 11.09 21.41 4.39
CA CYS A 19 11.90 20.81 3.33
C CYS A 19 11.31 20.97 1.93
N LEU A 20 10.00 21.06 1.76
CA LEU A 20 9.29 21.01 0.47
C LEU A 20 8.56 22.32 0.15
N VAL A 21 9.16 23.47 0.42
CA VAL A 21 8.53 24.79 0.20
C VAL A 21 8.27 25.08 -1.29
N ALA A 22 9.09 24.51 -2.19
CA ALA A 22 8.93 24.65 -3.64
C ALA A 22 9.59 23.48 -4.38
N LEU A 23 9.21 23.27 -5.65
CA LEU A 23 9.94 22.34 -6.52
C LEU A 23 11.37 22.85 -6.74
N PRO A 24 12.41 22.00 -6.62
CA PRO A 24 13.79 22.41 -6.80
C PRO A 24 14.04 22.87 -8.23
N GLN A 25 14.63 24.07 -8.38
CA GLN A 25 14.98 24.65 -9.66
C GLN A 25 16.45 24.37 -10.03
N SER A 26 17.22 23.81 -9.08
CA SER A 26 18.64 23.48 -9.27
C SER A 26 18.99 22.16 -8.56
N LEU A 27 20.10 21.55 -9.00
CA LEU A 27 20.65 20.36 -8.37
C LEU A 27 21.03 20.62 -6.89
N ALA A 28 21.52 21.82 -6.60
CA ALA A 28 21.89 22.24 -5.24
C ALA A 28 20.64 22.30 -4.30
N GLU A 29 19.52 22.80 -4.82
CA GLU A 29 18.25 22.80 -4.07
C GLU A 29 17.71 21.39 -3.87
N ALA A 30 17.77 20.55 -4.89
CA ALA A 30 17.40 19.13 -4.76
C ALA A 30 18.24 18.42 -3.69
N GLN A 31 19.55 18.71 -3.64
CA GLN A 31 20.44 18.18 -2.61
C GLN A 31 20.08 18.68 -1.21
N LYS A 32 19.71 19.95 -1.06
CA LYS A 32 19.25 20.50 0.23
C LYS A 32 17.96 19.83 0.70
N ILE A 33 16.97 19.68 -0.20
CA ILE A 33 15.72 18.98 0.10
C ILE A 33 15.98 17.53 0.53
N TYR A 34 16.83 16.81 -0.23
CA TYR A 34 17.20 15.44 0.09
C TYR A 34 17.83 15.34 1.50
N THR A 35 18.82 16.20 1.79
CA THR A 35 19.47 16.20 3.11
C THR A 35 18.48 16.53 4.23
N CYS A 36 17.61 17.51 4.03
CA CYS A 36 16.57 17.88 4.97
C CYS A 36 15.62 16.68 5.24
N VAL A 37 15.14 16.00 4.20
CA VAL A 37 14.25 14.83 4.33
C VAL A 37 14.94 13.72 5.14
N ILE A 38 16.20 13.40 4.84
CA ILE A 38 16.95 12.35 5.57
C ILE A 38 17.14 12.70 7.05
N GLN A 39 17.42 13.97 7.35
CA GLN A 39 17.61 14.43 8.73
C GLN A 39 16.34 14.34 9.59
N HIS A 40 15.15 14.42 8.97
CA HIS A 40 13.88 14.34 9.67
C HIS A 40 13.28 12.93 9.72
N GLY A 41 13.95 11.93 9.14
CA GLY A 41 13.54 10.53 9.24
C GLY A 41 13.54 10.03 10.68
N ASN A 42 12.60 9.15 11.02
CA ASN A 42 12.54 8.55 12.34
C ASN A 42 13.81 7.71 12.60
N GLU A 43 14.49 8.00 13.70
CA GLU A 43 15.78 7.40 14.07
C GLU A 43 15.76 5.86 14.12
N ARG A 44 14.61 5.27 14.39
CA ARG A 44 14.44 3.82 14.46
C ARG A 44 14.47 3.13 13.09
N VAL A 45 13.95 3.78 12.07
CA VAL A 45 13.68 3.13 10.77
C VAL A 45 14.47 3.72 9.61
N LYS A 46 15.01 4.93 9.74
CA LYS A 46 15.67 5.65 8.63
C LYS A 46 16.78 4.87 7.93
N ASP A 47 17.46 3.99 8.67
CA ASP A 47 18.58 3.18 8.16
C ASP A 47 18.14 1.77 7.69
N TRP A 48 16.84 1.46 7.75
CA TRP A 48 16.34 0.19 7.25
C TRP A 48 16.38 0.13 5.70
N PRO A 49 16.46 -1.08 5.11
CA PRO A 49 16.46 -1.22 3.65
C PRO A 49 15.30 -0.47 2.98
N LEU A 50 15.51 0.11 1.82
CA LEU A 50 14.52 0.87 1.06
C LEU A 50 13.95 2.13 1.76
N MET A 51 14.50 2.55 2.90
CA MET A 51 14.07 3.80 3.55
C MET A 51 14.68 5.04 2.89
N ASN A 52 15.75 4.91 2.13
CA ASN A 52 16.26 6.03 1.34
C ASN A 52 15.26 6.44 0.24
N PRO A 53 14.83 7.72 0.17
CA PRO A 53 13.85 8.20 -0.81
C PRO A 53 14.26 7.94 -2.26
N LEU A 54 15.56 7.95 -2.57
CA LEU A 54 16.03 7.67 -3.93
C LEU A 54 15.76 6.22 -4.35
N HIS A 55 15.84 5.26 -3.42
CA HIS A 55 15.48 3.86 -3.71
C HIS A 55 13.99 3.72 -4.02
N VAL A 56 13.14 4.44 -3.29
CA VAL A 56 11.69 4.45 -3.50
C VAL A 56 11.35 5.04 -4.87
N LEU A 57 11.93 6.20 -5.20
CA LEU A 57 11.73 6.82 -6.51
C LEU A 57 12.26 5.94 -7.65
N ALA A 58 13.41 5.28 -7.47
CA ALA A 58 13.96 4.34 -8.44
C ALA A 58 13.05 3.11 -8.64
N LEU A 59 12.44 2.58 -7.57
CA LEU A 59 11.48 1.47 -7.68
C LEU A 59 10.20 1.89 -8.39
N ILE A 60 9.66 3.08 -8.11
CA ILE A 60 8.48 3.61 -8.82
C ILE A 60 8.82 3.82 -10.30
N GLY A 61 9.96 4.48 -10.61
CA GLY A 61 10.42 4.65 -11.98
C GLY A 61 10.64 3.33 -12.71
N GLY A 62 11.26 2.34 -12.03
CA GLY A 62 11.44 0.99 -12.54
C GLY A 62 10.13 0.26 -12.82
N TYR A 63 9.14 0.38 -11.93
CA TYR A 63 7.80 -0.16 -12.12
C TYR A 63 7.11 0.44 -13.35
N LEU A 64 7.14 1.77 -13.50
CA LEU A 64 6.56 2.45 -14.65
C LEU A 64 7.27 2.07 -15.96
N ALA A 65 8.59 2.04 -15.95
CA ALA A 65 9.39 1.61 -17.09
C ALA A 65 9.12 0.14 -17.46
N LEU A 66 8.99 -0.74 -16.48
CA LEU A 66 8.66 -2.15 -16.70
C LEU A 66 7.29 -2.33 -17.35
N ILE A 67 6.27 -1.58 -16.92
CA ILE A 67 4.92 -1.62 -17.55
C ILE A 67 5.02 -1.21 -19.03
N LEU A 68 5.71 -0.11 -19.32
CA LEU A 68 5.90 0.35 -20.70
C LEU A 68 6.66 -0.68 -21.53
N LEU A 69 7.76 -1.21 -21.01
CA LEU A 69 8.56 -2.26 -21.65
C LEU A 69 7.71 -3.51 -21.94
N LEU A 70 6.96 -4.00 -20.94
CA LEU A 70 6.08 -5.16 -21.13
C LEU A 70 4.98 -4.88 -22.16
N ARG A 71 4.43 -3.66 -22.20
CA ARG A 71 3.45 -3.27 -23.22
C ARG A 71 4.04 -3.35 -24.63
N VAL A 72 5.27 -2.85 -24.82
CA VAL A 72 5.98 -2.94 -26.10
C VAL A 72 6.34 -4.38 -26.45
N LEU A 73 6.95 -5.15 -25.54
CA LEU A 73 7.34 -6.54 -25.80
C LEU A 73 6.13 -7.42 -26.12
N MET A 74 5.03 -7.23 -25.40
CA MET A 74 3.80 -7.99 -25.63
C MET A 74 3.04 -7.55 -26.88
N SER A 75 3.33 -6.40 -27.47
CA SER A 75 2.74 -6.01 -28.78
C SER A 75 3.19 -6.93 -29.92
N PHE A 76 4.42 -7.45 -29.85
CA PHE A 76 4.99 -8.40 -30.84
C PHE A 76 4.42 -9.83 -30.73
N ARG A 77 3.65 -10.15 -29.69
CA ARG A 77 3.01 -11.45 -29.54
C ARG A 77 1.56 -11.41 -29.92
N SER A 78 1.05 -12.47 -30.54
CA SER A 78 -0.38 -12.61 -30.87
C SER A 78 -1.24 -12.93 -29.64
N SER A 79 -0.71 -13.66 -28.66
CA SER A 79 -1.46 -14.09 -27.46
C SER A 79 -0.66 -13.91 -26.16
N GLY A 80 -1.38 -13.77 -25.05
CA GLY A 80 -0.78 -13.71 -23.71
C GLY A 80 -0.20 -15.04 -23.24
N PHE A 81 0.63 -14.98 -22.21
CA PHE A 81 1.18 -16.18 -21.57
C PHE A 81 0.13 -16.90 -20.71
N LYS A 82 0.21 -18.23 -20.66
CA LYS A 82 -0.63 -19.07 -19.78
C LYS A 82 0.02 -19.19 -18.42
N LEU A 83 -0.15 -18.18 -17.56
CA LEU A 83 0.51 -18.09 -16.23
C LEU A 83 -0.38 -18.62 -15.09
N ARG A 84 -1.05 -19.77 -15.31
CA ARG A 84 -2.05 -20.33 -14.39
C ARG A 84 -1.46 -20.59 -13.00
N TRP A 85 -0.45 -21.43 -12.88
CA TRP A 85 0.18 -21.79 -11.60
C TRP A 85 1.01 -20.67 -10.98
N PRO A 86 1.83 -19.90 -11.73
CA PRO A 86 2.48 -18.72 -11.18
C PRO A 86 1.51 -17.75 -10.50
N MET A 87 0.33 -17.52 -11.09
CA MET A 87 -0.71 -16.68 -10.47
C MET A 87 -1.30 -17.29 -9.19
N VAL A 88 -1.49 -18.62 -9.14
CA VAL A 88 -1.93 -19.29 -7.91
C VAL A 88 -0.91 -19.06 -6.80
N LEU A 89 0.37 -19.35 -7.07
CA LEU A 89 1.44 -19.19 -6.09
C LEU A 89 1.57 -17.74 -5.60
N HIS A 90 1.51 -16.78 -6.51
CA HIS A 90 1.56 -15.36 -6.18
C HIS A 90 0.40 -14.93 -5.26
N ASN A 91 -0.84 -15.30 -5.60
CA ASN A 91 -2.00 -14.96 -4.78
C ASN A 91 -1.98 -15.67 -3.41
N VAL A 92 -1.51 -16.93 -3.34
CA VAL A 92 -1.34 -17.64 -2.06
C VAL A 92 -0.28 -16.95 -1.19
N PHE A 93 0.83 -16.52 -1.79
CA PHE A 93 1.86 -15.78 -1.08
C PHE A 93 1.33 -14.45 -0.52
N LEU A 94 0.64 -13.65 -1.36
CA LEU A 94 0.06 -12.37 -0.91
C LEU A 94 -1.06 -12.54 0.10
N PHE A 95 -1.87 -13.60 -0.02
CA PHE A 95 -2.85 -13.99 1.00
C PHE A 95 -2.18 -14.26 2.36
N ALA A 96 -1.16 -15.13 2.37
CA ALA A 96 -0.45 -15.49 3.60
C ALA A 96 0.26 -14.28 4.22
N LEU A 97 0.90 -13.44 3.40
CA LEU A 97 1.55 -12.22 3.84
C LEU A 97 0.53 -11.22 4.44
N SER A 98 -0.61 -11.02 3.77
CA SER A 98 -1.67 -10.13 4.26
C SER A 98 -2.29 -10.63 5.57
N LEU A 99 -2.50 -11.94 5.70
CA LEU A 99 -2.99 -12.55 6.93
C LEU A 99 -1.99 -12.37 8.08
N TYR A 100 -0.70 -12.62 7.81
CA TYR A 100 0.35 -12.38 8.80
C TYR A 100 0.35 -10.92 9.26
N MET A 101 0.32 -9.97 8.33
CA MET A 101 0.31 -8.54 8.66
C MET A 101 -0.92 -8.15 9.48
N ALA A 102 -2.12 -8.59 9.08
CA ALA A 102 -3.35 -8.28 9.83
C ALA A 102 -3.30 -8.81 11.26
N VAL A 103 -2.85 -10.06 11.44
CA VAL A 103 -2.73 -10.69 12.78
C VAL A 103 -1.66 -10.00 13.61
N GLU A 104 -0.48 -9.72 13.04
CA GLU A 104 0.63 -9.13 13.77
C GLU A 104 0.36 -7.67 14.14
N ILE A 105 -0.23 -6.86 13.25
CA ILE A 105 -0.63 -5.48 13.56
C ILE A 105 -1.59 -5.47 14.76
N MET A 106 -2.62 -6.33 14.74
CA MET A 106 -3.57 -6.41 15.84
C MET A 106 -2.90 -6.90 17.14
N THR A 107 -1.98 -7.86 17.03
CA THR A 107 -1.22 -8.38 18.18
C THR A 107 -0.38 -7.27 18.82
N GLN A 108 0.32 -6.48 18.01
CA GLN A 108 1.12 -5.35 18.51
C GLN A 108 0.23 -4.24 19.10
N ALA A 109 -0.91 -3.96 18.47
CA ALA A 109 -1.87 -2.99 19.00
C ALA A 109 -2.39 -3.41 20.38
N MET A 110 -2.75 -4.69 20.57
CA MET A 110 -3.20 -5.22 21.87
C MET A 110 -2.09 -5.22 22.91
N ARG A 111 -0.86 -5.62 22.55
CA ARG A 111 0.29 -5.65 23.48
C ARG A 111 0.65 -4.26 24.00
N ASN A 112 0.51 -3.24 23.15
CA ASN A 112 0.86 -1.86 23.47
C ASN A 112 -0.36 -1.02 23.91
N ASN A 113 -1.50 -1.66 24.19
CA ASN A 113 -2.75 -1.02 24.63
C ASN A 113 -3.20 0.11 23.72
N TYR A 114 -3.09 -0.06 22.40
CA TYR A 114 -3.57 0.91 21.43
C TYR A 114 -5.10 1.05 21.51
N SER A 115 -5.57 2.28 21.46
CA SER A 115 -6.99 2.60 21.26
C SER A 115 -7.35 2.49 19.76
N TRP A 116 -8.64 2.51 19.47
CA TRP A 116 -9.10 2.59 18.07
C TRP A 116 -8.66 3.90 17.38
N PHE A 117 -8.58 4.98 18.14
CA PHE A 117 -8.15 6.30 17.67
C PHE A 117 -7.32 6.99 18.76
N GLY A 118 -6.49 7.95 18.38
CA GLY A 118 -5.76 8.77 19.31
C GLY A 118 -4.42 8.20 19.77
N ASN A 119 -3.77 7.38 18.94
CA ASN A 119 -2.49 6.77 19.28
C ASN A 119 -1.33 7.64 18.79
N ALA A 120 -0.44 8.02 19.70
CA ALA A 120 0.83 8.64 19.34
C ALA A 120 1.81 7.59 18.80
N VAL A 121 2.81 8.04 18.05
CA VAL A 121 3.93 7.19 17.64
C VAL A 121 4.77 6.85 18.86
N ASP A 122 4.93 5.57 19.13
CA ASP A 122 5.76 5.08 20.24
C ASP A 122 7.18 4.78 19.76
N ASN A 123 8.12 5.65 20.11
CA ASN A 123 9.55 5.50 19.82
C ASN A 123 10.30 4.71 20.90
N SER A 124 9.63 4.16 21.92
CA SER A 124 10.24 3.28 22.91
C SER A 124 10.47 1.86 22.35
N GLU A 125 11.17 1.02 23.10
CA GLU A 125 11.36 -0.40 22.72
C GLU A 125 10.02 -1.15 22.56
N ALA A 126 8.98 -0.77 23.29
CA ALA A 126 7.66 -1.35 23.16
C ALA A 126 7.05 -1.08 21.75
N GLY A 127 7.27 0.11 21.18
CA GLY A 127 6.81 0.48 19.83
C GLY A 127 7.56 -0.21 18.69
N HIS A 128 8.69 -0.89 18.94
CA HIS A 128 9.50 -1.52 17.89
C HIS A 128 8.71 -2.57 17.08
N GLY A 129 7.89 -3.35 17.76
CA GLY A 129 7.06 -4.37 17.09
C GLY A 129 6.09 -3.78 16.07
N MET A 130 5.43 -2.66 16.42
CA MET A 130 4.52 -1.96 15.53
C MET A 130 5.28 -1.32 14.35
N ALA A 131 6.41 -0.65 14.61
CA ALA A 131 7.24 -0.07 13.55
C ALA A 131 7.70 -1.15 12.54
N ARG A 132 8.13 -2.33 13.03
CA ARG A 132 8.55 -3.46 12.21
C ARG A 132 7.42 -3.99 11.32
N ILE A 133 6.23 -4.18 11.86
CA ILE A 133 5.13 -4.74 11.04
C ILE A 133 4.63 -3.73 10.02
N LEU A 134 4.60 -2.43 10.32
CA LEU A 134 4.29 -1.39 9.35
C LEU A 134 5.34 -1.27 8.24
N TYR A 135 6.62 -1.49 8.57
CA TYR A 135 7.66 -1.60 7.57
C TYR A 135 7.46 -2.82 6.65
N ILE A 136 7.08 -3.99 7.19
CA ILE A 136 6.73 -5.16 6.38
C ILE A 136 5.52 -4.85 5.49
N TYR A 137 4.54 -4.13 6.00
CA TYR A 137 3.39 -3.67 5.24
C TYR A 137 3.80 -2.72 4.09
N PHE A 138 4.74 -1.80 4.32
CA PHE A 138 5.33 -1.01 3.22
C PHE A 138 6.01 -1.91 2.18
N LEU A 139 6.85 -2.85 2.62
CA LEU A 139 7.55 -3.78 1.73
C LEU A 139 6.59 -4.67 0.94
N SER A 140 5.41 -5.01 1.48
CA SER A 140 4.42 -5.84 0.79
C SER A 140 3.91 -5.21 -0.52
N LYS A 141 4.02 -3.89 -0.67
CA LYS A 141 3.62 -3.19 -1.89
C LYS A 141 4.51 -3.52 -3.09
N VAL A 142 5.75 -3.95 -2.86
CA VAL A 142 6.67 -4.38 -3.94
C VAL A 142 6.18 -5.66 -4.63
N PRO A 143 5.90 -6.77 -3.94
CA PRO A 143 5.31 -7.94 -4.59
C PRO A 143 3.90 -7.67 -5.16
N GLU A 144 3.11 -6.72 -4.63
CA GLU A 144 1.82 -6.32 -5.20
C GLU A 144 1.97 -5.72 -6.62
N PHE A 145 3.12 -5.13 -6.99
CA PHE A 145 3.42 -4.75 -8.38
C PHE A 145 3.38 -5.94 -9.36
N GLY A 146 3.57 -7.16 -8.85
CA GLY A 146 3.46 -8.40 -9.61
C GLY A 146 2.08 -8.58 -10.26
N ASP A 147 1.01 -8.08 -9.66
CA ASP A 147 -0.33 -8.12 -10.24
C ASP A 147 -0.36 -7.45 -11.62
N THR A 148 0.24 -6.26 -11.72
CA THR A 148 0.35 -5.52 -12.98
C THR A 148 1.21 -6.26 -14.00
N VAL A 149 2.31 -6.91 -13.56
CA VAL A 149 3.14 -7.74 -14.41
C VAL A 149 2.35 -8.91 -14.98
N PHE A 150 1.56 -9.62 -14.15
CA PHE A 150 0.70 -10.70 -14.61
C PHE A 150 -0.38 -10.21 -15.59
N MET A 151 -1.00 -9.06 -15.35
CA MET A 151 -1.95 -8.45 -16.29
C MET A 151 -1.28 -8.17 -17.64
N ALA A 152 -0.09 -7.56 -17.64
CA ALA A 152 0.65 -7.25 -18.86
C ALA A 152 1.05 -8.51 -19.63
N LEU A 153 1.64 -9.51 -18.95
CA LEU A 153 2.04 -10.78 -19.59
C LEU A 153 0.88 -11.60 -20.13
N LYS A 154 -0.32 -11.43 -19.56
CA LYS A 154 -1.56 -12.03 -20.11
C LYS A 154 -2.22 -11.19 -21.20
N LYS A 155 -1.65 -10.05 -21.56
CA LYS A 155 -2.23 -9.05 -22.48
C LYS A 155 -3.57 -8.47 -22.01
N ASN A 156 -3.84 -8.46 -20.71
CA ASN A 156 -5.04 -7.86 -20.13
C ASN A 156 -4.84 -6.35 -19.89
N PHE A 157 -4.37 -5.62 -20.91
CA PHE A 157 -4.03 -4.20 -20.79
C PHE A 157 -5.21 -3.29 -20.43
N HIS A 158 -6.46 -3.73 -20.67
CA HIS A 158 -7.66 -3.01 -20.25
C HIS A 158 -7.80 -2.92 -18.73
N GLN A 159 -7.14 -3.82 -17.98
CA GLN A 159 -7.10 -3.80 -16.51
C GLN A 159 -6.00 -2.89 -15.97
N ILE A 160 -4.97 -2.56 -16.78
CA ILE A 160 -3.88 -1.65 -16.40
C ILE A 160 -4.34 -0.22 -16.74
N SER A 161 -5.31 0.28 -15.98
CA SER A 161 -5.82 1.63 -16.13
C SER A 161 -4.85 2.66 -15.51
N PHE A 162 -5.05 3.93 -15.86
CA PHE A 162 -4.31 5.04 -15.21
C PHE A 162 -4.43 4.96 -13.69
N LEU A 163 -5.63 4.73 -13.20
CA LEU A 163 -5.92 4.70 -11.78
C LEU A 163 -5.23 3.53 -11.05
N HIS A 164 -5.18 2.35 -11.68
CA HIS A 164 -4.45 1.20 -11.16
C HIS A 164 -2.95 1.51 -10.99
N VAL A 165 -2.32 2.08 -12.03
CA VAL A 165 -0.89 2.44 -12.00
C VAL A 165 -0.61 3.56 -11.01
N TYR A 166 -1.46 4.58 -11.00
CA TYR A 166 -1.39 5.69 -10.05
C TYR A 166 -1.51 5.21 -8.61
N HIS A 167 -2.50 4.35 -8.32
CA HIS A 167 -2.68 3.77 -6.99
C HIS A 167 -1.42 3.05 -6.51
N HIS A 168 -0.92 2.06 -7.28
CA HIS A 168 0.24 1.30 -6.88
C HIS A 168 1.48 2.18 -6.65
N SER A 169 1.71 3.18 -7.51
CA SER A 169 2.84 4.10 -7.37
C SER A 169 2.69 5.02 -6.16
N SER A 170 1.51 5.62 -6.00
CA SER A 170 1.26 6.60 -4.93
C SER A 170 1.17 5.94 -3.56
N ILE A 171 0.51 4.78 -3.43
CA ILE A 171 0.40 4.07 -2.15
C ILE A 171 1.76 3.57 -1.66
N PHE A 172 2.65 3.13 -2.57
CA PHE A 172 4.01 2.76 -2.22
C PHE A 172 4.79 3.96 -1.67
N PHE A 173 4.67 5.12 -2.31
CA PHE A 173 5.31 6.36 -1.84
C PHE A 173 4.74 6.86 -0.52
N VAL A 174 3.41 6.85 -0.38
CA VAL A 174 2.73 7.28 0.86
C VAL A 174 3.12 6.39 2.04
N TRP A 175 3.13 5.07 1.88
CA TRP A 175 3.52 4.17 2.95
C TRP A 175 5.00 4.23 3.29
N TRP A 176 5.86 4.56 2.32
CA TRP A 176 7.23 4.93 2.62
C TRP A 176 7.28 6.16 3.54
N MET A 177 6.56 7.23 3.21
CA MET A 177 6.52 8.43 4.07
C MET A 177 6.01 8.11 5.47
N VAL A 178 4.92 7.34 5.56
CA VAL A 178 4.35 6.93 6.85
C VAL A 178 5.39 6.20 7.70
N VAL A 179 6.04 5.19 7.15
CA VAL A 179 7.03 4.40 7.89
C VAL A 179 8.29 5.21 8.17
N PHE A 180 8.74 6.02 7.22
CA PHE A 180 9.98 6.79 7.34
C PHE A 180 9.91 7.88 8.43
N PHE A 181 8.77 8.56 8.55
CA PHE A 181 8.62 9.66 9.50
C PHE A 181 7.92 9.27 10.80
N ALA A 182 6.93 8.40 10.74
CA ALA A 182 6.06 8.08 11.87
C ALA A 182 5.63 6.60 11.87
N PRO A 183 6.55 5.66 12.12
CA PRO A 183 6.30 4.22 12.07
C PRO A 183 5.49 3.74 13.30
N GLY A 184 4.19 3.95 13.29
CA GLY A 184 3.30 3.60 14.42
C GLY A 184 2.10 4.52 14.54
N GLY A 185 1.60 4.67 15.76
CA GLY A 185 0.46 5.55 16.06
C GLY A 185 -0.78 5.19 15.23
N GLU A 186 -1.51 6.20 14.76
CA GLU A 186 -2.77 6.04 14.01
C GLU A 186 -2.66 5.22 12.72
N SER A 187 -1.49 5.14 12.11
CA SER A 187 -1.28 4.40 10.85
C SER A 187 -1.54 2.90 10.95
N TYR A 188 -1.48 2.32 12.16
CA TYR A 188 -1.76 0.90 12.37
C TYR A 188 -3.16 0.50 11.93
N PHE A 189 -4.15 1.35 12.19
CA PHE A 189 -5.55 1.07 11.89
C PHE A 189 -5.79 0.95 10.38
N SER A 190 -5.26 1.90 9.61
CA SER A 190 -5.32 1.86 8.15
C SER A 190 -4.59 0.64 7.56
N ALA A 191 -3.41 0.30 8.07
CA ALA A 191 -2.66 -0.88 7.65
C ALA A 191 -3.41 -2.18 8.00
N PHE A 192 -4.02 -2.25 9.18
CA PHE A 192 -4.83 -3.39 9.62
C PHE A 192 -6.04 -3.61 8.71
N LEU A 193 -6.83 -2.57 8.47
CA LEU A 193 -8.03 -2.66 7.60
C LEU A 193 -7.65 -3.07 6.18
N ASN A 194 -6.60 -2.45 5.60
CA ASN A 194 -6.17 -2.78 4.26
C ASN A 194 -5.62 -4.22 4.16
N SER A 195 -4.82 -4.66 5.13
CA SER A 195 -4.36 -6.04 5.19
C SER A 195 -5.53 -7.03 5.28
N GLY A 196 -6.56 -6.72 6.07
CA GLY A 196 -7.78 -7.53 6.18
C GLY A 196 -8.54 -7.65 4.84
N ILE A 197 -8.70 -6.56 4.11
CA ILE A 197 -9.30 -6.57 2.77
C ILE A 197 -8.44 -7.35 1.77
N HIS A 198 -7.11 -7.21 1.84
CA HIS A 198 -6.19 -7.98 1.00
C HIS A 198 -6.27 -9.48 1.26
N VAL A 199 -6.50 -9.93 2.50
CA VAL A 199 -6.80 -11.34 2.82
C VAL A 199 -8.00 -11.83 2.01
N ILE A 200 -9.11 -11.12 2.04
CA ILE A 200 -10.33 -11.48 1.31
C ILE A 200 -10.10 -11.46 -0.20
N MET A 201 -9.45 -10.42 -0.69
CA MET A 201 -9.19 -10.20 -2.12
C MET A 201 -8.25 -11.28 -2.70
N TYR A 202 -7.11 -11.56 -2.04
CA TYR A 202 -6.18 -12.57 -2.53
C TYR A 202 -6.67 -14.00 -2.32
N ALA A 203 -7.51 -14.27 -1.32
CA ALA A 203 -8.25 -15.54 -1.23
C ALA A 203 -9.16 -15.75 -2.45
N TYR A 204 -9.91 -14.72 -2.83
CA TYR A 204 -10.75 -14.74 -4.02
C TYR A 204 -9.95 -14.92 -5.32
N TYR A 205 -8.87 -14.15 -5.50
CA TYR A 205 -8.04 -14.25 -6.71
C TYR A 205 -7.31 -15.59 -6.78
N GLY A 206 -6.77 -16.07 -5.66
CA GLY A 206 -6.12 -17.38 -5.58
C GLY A 206 -7.08 -18.53 -5.90
N TRP A 207 -8.29 -18.50 -5.34
CA TRP A 207 -9.34 -19.48 -5.66
C TRP A 207 -9.75 -19.43 -7.14
N SER A 208 -9.99 -18.23 -7.68
CA SER A 208 -10.31 -18.07 -9.10
C SER A 208 -9.19 -18.56 -10.03
N ALA A 209 -7.93 -18.27 -9.68
CA ALA A 209 -6.76 -18.73 -10.41
C ALA A 209 -6.61 -20.25 -10.34
N PHE A 210 -6.84 -20.86 -9.18
CA PHE A 210 -6.80 -22.32 -8.96
C PHE A 210 -7.85 -23.05 -9.80
N LEU A 211 -9.11 -22.58 -9.81
CA LEU A 211 -10.15 -23.17 -10.65
C LEU A 211 -9.81 -23.06 -12.14
N SER A 212 -9.18 -21.96 -12.56
CA SER A 212 -8.66 -21.81 -13.92
C SER A 212 -7.49 -22.76 -14.20
N ALA A 213 -6.57 -22.94 -13.24
CA ALA A 213 -5.39 -23.80 -13.39
C ALA A 213 -5.74 -25.27 -13.49
N THR A 214 -6.79 -25.71 -12.83
CA THR A 214 -7.29 -27.10 -12.82
C THR A 214 -8.27 -27.42 -13.95
N ASP A 215 -8.56 -26.45 -14.82
CA ASP A 215 -9.58 -26.53 -15.88
C ASP A 215 -10.98 -26.94 -15.33
N TYR A 216 -11.28 -26.53 -14.09
CA TYR A 216 -12.50 -26.90 -13.37
C TYR A 216 -13.78 -26.65 -14.18
N TYR A 217 -13.91 -25.46 -14.76
CA TYR A 217 -15.10 -25.11 -15.55
C TYR A 217 -15.14 -25.82 -16.90
N ALA A 218 -13.99 -26.04 -17.56
CA ALA A 218 -13.95 -26.76 -18.83
C ALA A 218 -14.42 -28.21 -18.65
N LYS A 219 -14.00 -28.86 -17.56
CA LYS A 219 -14.41 -30.23 -17.23
C LYS A 219 -15.92 -30.36 -16.86
N ARG A 220 -16.58 -29.26 -16.58
CA ARG A 220 -18.01 -29.19 -16.18
C ARG A 220 -18.92 -28.54 -17.23
N GLY A 221 -18.48 -28.45 -18.47
CA GLY A 221 -19.28 -27.89 -19.56
C GLY A 221 -19.31 -26.35 -19.63
N GLY A 222 -18.40 -25.68 -18.91
CA GLY A 222 -18.26 -24.23 -18.95
C GLY A 222 -18.63 -23.54 -17.63
N LYS A 223 -18.51 -22.22 -17.63
CA LYS A 223 -18.90 -21.38 -16.46
C LYS A 223 -20.44 -21.34 -16.37
N PRO A 224 -20.99 -21.38 -15.14
CA PRO A 224 -22.43 -21.25 -14.96
C PRO A 224 -22.93 -19.87 -15.40
N LYS A 225 -24.12 -19.82 -16.00
CA LYS A 225 -24.77 -18.54 -16.39
C LYS A 225 -25.08 -17.65 -15.17
N ARG A 226 -25.40 -18.27 -14.02
CA ARG A 226 -25.60 -17.58 -12.74
C ARG A 226 -24.61 -18.15 -11.74
N PRO A 227 -23.68 -17.33 -11.20
CA PRO A 227 -22.76 -17.78 -10.16
C PRO A 227 -23.50 -18.23 -8.91
N THR A 228 -23.03 -19.31 -8.31
CA THR A 228 -23.50 -19.83 -7.01
C THR A 228 -22.41 -19.59 -5.95
N TRP A 229 -22.72 -19.84 -4.70
CA TRP A 229 -21.75 -19.71 -3.59
C TRP A 229 -20.47 -20.57 -3.78
N LYS A 230 -20.48 -21.56 -4.69
CA LYS A 230 -19.30 -22.35 -5.09
C LYS A 230 -18.41 -21.68 -6.13
N ASP A 231 -18.87 -20.57 -6.69
CA ASP A 231 -18.17 -19.85 -7.77
C ASP A 231 -17.56 -18.56 -7.22
N PRO A 232 -16.28 -18.25 -7.47
CA PRO A 232 -15.68 -16.99 -7.01
C PRO A 232 -16.47 -15.76 -7.45
N ALA A 233 -17.02 -15.75 -8.65
CA ALA A 233 -17.77 -14.62 -9.20
C ALA A 233 -18.99 -14.21 -8.33
N PHE A 234 -19.52 -15.12 -7.47
CA PHE A 234 -20.59 -14.80 -6.53
C PHE A 234 -20.14 -13.77 -5.46
N TYR A 235 -18.86 -13.81 -5.06
CA TYR A 235 -18.33 -12.97 -4.00
C TYR A 235 -17.83 -11.61 -4.47
N ARG A 236 -17.76 -11.38 -5.78
CA ARG A 236 -17.18 -10.16 -6.37
C ARG A 236 -17.82 -8.88 -5.81
N GLN A 237 -19.15 -8.82 -5.75
CA GLN A 237 -19.88 -7.66 -5.21
C GLN A 237 -19.58 -7.41 -3.72
N PHE A 238 -19.38 -8.48 -2.94
CA PHE A 238 -19.05 -8.35 -1.52
C PHE A 238 -17.66 -7.79 -1.32
N ILE A 239 -16.69 -8.19 -2.17
CA ILE A 239 -15.33 -7.65 -2.15
C ILE A 239 -15.36 -6.15 -2.45
N THR A 240 -16.06 -5.73 -3.51
CA THR A 240 -16.22 -4.31 -3.85
C THR A 240 -16.85 -3.53 -2.70
N SER A 241 -17.93 -4.03 -2.12
CA SER A 241 -18.59 -3.37 -0.98
C SER A 241 -17.67 -3.26 0.23
N SER A 242 -16.88 -4.30 0.52
CA SER A 242 -15.92 -4.30 1.63
C SER A 242 -14.80 -3.29 1.41
N GLN A 243 -14.29 -3.16 0.17
CA GLN A 243 -13.29 -2.15 -0.19
C GLN A 243 -13.84 -0.72 -0.02
N LEU A 244 -15.08 -0.48 -0.47
CA LEU A 244 -15.75 0.81 -0.26
C LEU A 244 -15.94 1.12 1.23
N THR A 245 -16.38 0.15 2.02
CA THR A 245 -16.52 0.31 3.47
C THR A 245 -15.19 0.64 4.12
N GLN A 246 -14.13 -0.11 3.81
CA GLN A 246 -12.77 0.20 4.27
C GLN A 246 -12.39 1.64 3.94
N PHE A 247 -12.58 2.04 2.70
CA PHE A 247 -12.27 3.37 2.22
C PHE A 247 -12.98 4.46 3.05
N PHE A 248 -14.32 4.38 3.20
CA PHE A 248 -15.07 5.36 3.99
C PHE A 248 -14.67 5.37 5.47
N THR A 249 -14.32 4.21 6.03
CA THR A 249 -13.82 4.11 7.40
C THR A 249 -12.48 4.84 7.56
N MET A 250 -11.55 4.68 6.60
CA MET A 250 -10.25 5.37 6.62
C MET A 250 -10.40 6.88 6.41
N VAL A 251 -11.33 7.32 5.55
CA VAL A 251 -11.66 8.76 5.41
C VAL A 251 -12.22 9.31 6.71
N GLY A 252 -13.13 8.58 7.36
CA GLY A 252 -13.68 8.97 8.66
C GLY A 252 -12.61 9.12 9.73
N GLN A 253 -11.66 8.18 9.81
CA GLN A 253 -10.49 8.26 10.69
C GLN A 253 -9.67 9.52 10.40
N ALA A 254 -9.31 9.75 9.14
CA ALA A 254 -8.49 10.89 8.76
C ALA A 254 -9.16 12.25 9.10
N VAL A 255 -10.48 12.35 8.93
CA VAL A 255 -11.25 13.54 9.34
C VAL A 255 -11.22 13.71 10.86
N TYR A 256 -11.31 12.62 11.60
CA TYR A 256 -11.19 12.65 13.07
C TYR A 256 -9.80 13.11 13.49
N ASP A 257 -8.73 12.58 12.91
CA ASP A 257 -7.34 12.93 13.22
C ASP A 257 -7.03 14.40 12.90
N MET A 258 -7.57 14.93 11.79
CA MET A 258 -7.43 16.36 11.45
C MET A 258 -8.05 17.30 12.48
N ARG A 259 -9.12 16.88 13.16
CA ARG A 259 -9.77 17.69 14.20
C ARG A 259 -9.07 17.61 15.56
N ASN A 260 -8.13 16.68 15.71
CA ASN A 260 -7.39 16.45 16.94
C ASN A 260 -5.87 16.60 16.67
N PRO A 261 -5.36 17.85 16.58
CA PRO A 261 -3.99 18.16 16.14
C PRO A 261 -2.88 17.64 17.08
N THR A 262 -3.23 17.05 18.22
CA THR A 262 -2.30 16.37 19.12
C THR A 262 -1.73 15.07 18.54
N TYR A 263 -2.32 14.56 17.44
CA TYR A 263 -1.84 13.35 16.78
C TYR A 263 -0.89 13.73 15.65
N ALA A 264 0.29 13.14 15.65
CA ALA A 264 1.40 13.44 14.73
C ALA A 264 1.06 13.26 13.22
N PHE A 265 -0.14 12.75 12.92
CA PHE A 265 -0.59 12.40 11.57
C PHE A 265 -1.66 13.31 10.97
N SER A 266 -2.14 14.31 11.71
CA SER A 266 -3.28 15.16 11.27
C SER A 266 -3.05 15.84 9.90
N THR A 267 -1.80 16.09 9.53
CA THR A 267 -1.43 16.76 8.27
C THR A 267 -1.07 15.83 7.12
N CYS A 268 -0.65 14.58 7.41
CA CYS A 268 -0.30 13.60 6.36
C CYS A 268 -1.41 12.60 6.01
N ALA A 269 -2.42 12.44 6.87
CA ALA A 269 -3.54 11.53 6.61
C ALA A 269 -4.39 11.96 5.40
N VAL A 270 -4.49 13.27 5.14
CA VAL A 270 -5.30 13.82 4.03
C VAL A 270 -4.82 13.36 2.65
N PRO A 271 -3.52 13.43 2.31
CA PRO A 271 -3.05 12.91 1.03
C PRO A 271 -3.22 11.39 0.90
N ALA A 272 -2.99 10.64 1.98
CA ALA A 272 -3.19 9.18 1.99
C ALA A 272 -4.66 8.82 1.74
N CYS A 273 -5.61 9.55 2.35
CA CYS A 273 -7.03 9.33 2.12
C CYS A 273 -7.47 9.69 0.71
N VAL A 274 -6.96 10.77 0.12
CA VAL A 274 -7.27 11.15 -1.27
C VAL A 274 -6.75 10.08 -2.25
N VAL A 275 -5.61 9.48 -1.96
CA VAL A 275 -5.06 8.37 -2.76
C VAL A 275 -5.95 7.13 -2.66
N HIS A 276 -6.45 6.80 -1.46
CA HIS A 276 -7.39 5.68 -1.27
C HIS A 276 -8.80 5.93 -1.85
N LEU A 277 -9.23 7.20 -2.00
CA LEU A 277 -10.48 7.56 -2.70
C LEU A 277 -10.54 6.98 -4.12
N MET A 278 -9.39 6.85 -4.73
CA MET A 278 -9.30 6.36 -6.09
C MET A 278 -9.38 4.83 -6.22
N ASP A 279 -9.18 4.07 -5.11
CA ASP A 279 -9.26 2.60 -5.11
C ASP A 279 -10.68 2.07 -5.23
N ALA A 280 -11.62 2.78 -4.66
CA ALA A 280 -13.02 2.36 -4.59
C ALA A 280 -13.69 2.23 -5.99
N CYS A 281 -13.12 2.86 -7.02
CA CYS A 281 -13.73 2.88 -8.36
C CYS A 281 -13.27 1.73 -9.27
N HIS A 282 -12.38 0.82 -8.83
CA HIS A 282 -11.71 -0.13 -9.74
C HIS A 282 -11.89 -1.61 -9.48
N VAL A 283 -13.04 -2.03 -8.99
CA VAL A 283 -13.43 -3.44 -9.12
C VAL A 283 -14.41 -3.59 -10.29
N GLN A 284 -13.87 -3.63 -11.50
CA GLN A 284 -14.56 -4.16 -12.68
C GLN A 284 -14.07 -5.55 -13.05
#